data_e524d13a9f57a0f06d3aec662b67a61a
#
_entry.id   e524d13a9f57a0f06d3aec662b67a61a
#
_cell.length_a   1.000
_cell.length_b   1.000
_cell.length_c   1.000
_cell.angle_alpha   90.00
_cell.angle_beta   90.00
_cell.angle_gamma   90.00
#
_symmetry.space_group_name_H-M   'P 1'
#
loop_
_entity.id
_entity.type
_entity.pdbx_description
1 polymer ?
#
loop_
_entity_poly.entity_id
_entity_poly.type
_entity_poly.pdbx_seq_one_letter_code
_entity_poly.pdbx_strand_id
1 'polypeptide(L)'
;MNNVLRKLLERNNLVEKNGDWYYPPYSMYDWIVLSNENSIRFINGFILTKDNKINTYGFSVQFKSTEYKFIDRRVKELIKQVNQLTREIKERKVQEKLDNIKKYF
;
A
#
# COMPACT_ATOMS: atom_id res chain seq x y z
N MET A 1 -17.96 -10.59 1.68
CA MET A 1 -16.80 -10.97 0.84
C MET A 1 -16.71 -12.49 0.79
N ASN A 2 -16.43 -13.07 -0.36
CA ASN A 2 -16.29 -14.52 -0.48
C ASN A 2 -14.97 -15.01 0.15
N ASN A 3 -14.94 -16.29 0.53
CA ASN A 3 -13.79 -16.86 1.23
C ASN A 3 -12.51 -16.92 0.38
N VAL A 4 -12.64 -17.10 -0.93
CA VAL A 4 -11.48 -17.15 -1.83
C VAL A 4 -10.77 -15.80 -1.85
N LEU A 5 -11.54 -14.72 -1.98
CA LEU A 5 -11.01 -13.37 -1.97
C LEU A 5 -10.40 -13.02 -0.60
N ARG A 6 -11.08 -13.36 0.48
CA ARG A 6 -10.55 -13.13 1.84
C ARG A 6 -9.20 -13.82 2.04
N LYS A 7 -9.08 -15.09 1.67
CA LYS A 7 -7.83 -15.84 1.79
C LYS A 7 -6.72 -15.25 0.91
N LEU A 8 -7.07 -14.77 -0.28
CA LEU A 8 -6.11 -14.11 -1.17
C LEU A 8 -5.52 -12.84 -0.52
N LEU A 9 -6.37 -12.01 0.06
CA LEU A 9 -5.93 -10.78 0.74
C LEU A 9 -5.12 -11.09 1.99
N GLU A 10 -5.56 -12.02 2.81
CA GLU A 10 -4.83 -12.45 4.01
C GLU A 10 -3.46 -13.05 3.67
N ARG A 11 -3.38 -13.82 2.59
CA ARG A 11 -2.11 -14.41 2.12
C ARG A 11 -1.10 -13.33 1.70
N ASN A 12 -1.57 -12.18 1.27
CA ASN A 12 -0.74 -11.03 0.96
C ASN A 12 -0.49 -10.12 2.18
N ASN A 13 -0.82 -10.61 3.38
CA ASN A 13 -0.62 -9.91 4.64
C ASN A 13 -1.44 -8.64 4.83
N LEU A 14 -2.58 -8.55 4.15
CA LEU A 14 -3.53 -7.49 4.41
C LEU A 14 -4.43 -7.87 5.58
N VAL A 15 -4.92 -6.87 6.28
CA VAL A 15 -5.80 -7.01 7.45
C VAL A 15 -7.07 -6.23 7.23
N GLU A 16 -8.20 -6.81 7.64
CA GLU A 16 -9.51 -6.18 7.57
C GLU A 16 -9.75 -5.29 8.78
N LYS A 17 -10.31 -4.12 8.51
CA LYS A 17 -10.80 -3.20 9.56
C LYS A 17 -12.09 -2.55 9.08
N ASN A 18 -13.20 -2.85 9.75
CA ASN A 18 -14.54 -2.30 9.42
C ASN A 18 -14.95 -2.51 7.95
N GLY A 19 -14.62 -3.67 7.38
CA GLY A 19 -14.94 -4.00 6.00
C GLY A 19 -13.91 -3.57 4.96
N ASP A 20 -12.98 -2.70 5.35
CA ASP A 20 -11.90 -2.24 4.47
C ASP A 20 -10.60 -2.98 4.80
N TRP A 21 -9.66 -2.98 3.87
CA TRP A 21 -8.40 -3.72 4.01
C TRP A 21 -7.19 -2.82 3.90
N TYR A 22 -6.17 -3.06 4.71
CA TYR A 22 -4.93 -2.29 4.71
C TYR A 22 -3.72 -3.20 4.91
N TYR A 23 -2.53 -2.64 4.70
CA TYR A 23 -1.26 -3.35 4.87
C TYR A 23 -0.54 -2.82 6.12
N PRO A 24 -0.61 -3.53 7.27
CA PRO A 24 -0.19 -3.01 8.57
C PRO A 24 1.21 -2.39 8.66
N PRO A 25 2.25 -2.99 8.02
CA PRO A 25 3.60 -2.44 8.18
C PRO A 25 3.76 -0.98 7.75
N TYR A 26 2.93 -0.50 6.81
CA TYR A 26 3.18 0.79 6.18
C TYR A 26 1.99 1.71 6.08
N SER A 27 0.79 1.22 6.33
CA SER A 27 -0.40 2.00 6.04
C SER A 27 -1.27 2.17 7.27
N MET A 28 -1.66 3.41 7.53
CA MET A 28 -2.72 3.76 8.45
C MET A 28 -4.05 3.96 7.71
N TYR A 29 -4.06 3.78 6.39
CA TYR A 29 -5.20 4.05 5.52
C TYR A 29 -5.62 2.79 4.78
N ASP A 30 -6.87 2.74 4.41
CA ASP A 30 -7.45 1.62 3.69
C ASP A 30 -6.94 1.60 2.24
N TRP A 31 -6.38 0.48 1.83
CA TRP A 31 -5.90 0.28 0.45
C TRP A 31 -6.99 -0.23 -0.46
N ILE A 32 -7.89 -1.00 0.11
CA ILE A 32 -8.99 -1.64 -0.60
C ILE A 32 -10.27 -1.30 0.11
N VAL A 33 -11.20 -0.72 -0.63
CA VAL A 33 -12.53 -0.39 -0.13
C VAL A 33 -13.56 -1.27 -0.82
N LEU A 34 -14.43 -1.88 -0.05
CA LEU A 34 -15.54 -2.64 -0.59
C LEU A 34 -16.62 -1.69 -1.09
N SER A 35 -16.87 -1.68 -2.40
CA SER A 35 -17.93 -0.87 -2.99
C SER A 35 -19.31 -1.52 -2.79
N ASN A 36 -19.35 -2.85 -2.91
CA ASN A 36 -20.52 -3.68 -2.66
C ASN A 36 -20.06 -5.15 -2.62
N GLU A 37 -21.01 -6.10 -2.51
CA GLU A 37 -20.67 -7.53 -2.46
C GLU A 37 -19.96 -8.06 -3.71
N ASN A 38 -20.14 -7.38 -4.85
CA ASN A 38 -19.67 -7.87 -6.15
C ASN A 38 -18.43 -7.13 -6.67
N SER A 39 -18.01 -6.06 -6.02
CA SER A 39 -16.85 -5.29 -6.48
C SER A 39 -16.01 -4.75 -5.34
N ILE A 40 -14.72 -4.58 -5.64
CA ILE A 40 -13.77 -3.95 -4.72
C ILE A 40 -13.04 -2.82 -5.44
N ARG A 41 -12.66 -1.79 -4.70
CA ARG A 41 -11.92 -0.63 -5.20
C ARG A 41 -10.59 -0.52 -4.49
N PHE A 42 -9.57 -0.22 -5.27
CA PHE A 42 -8.21 0.00 -4.76
C PHE A 42 -7.82 1.47 -4.84
N ILE A 43 -6.91 1.86 -3.95
CA ILE A 43 -6.19 3.12 -4.13
C ILE A 43 -5.44 3.09 -5.46
N ASN A 44 -5.20 4.27 -6.05
CA ASN A 44 -4.43 4.37 -7.28
C ASN A 44 -2.95 4.12 -7.06
N GLY A 45 -2.41 4.53 -5.92
CA GLY A 45 -1.01 4.34 -5.59
C GLY A 45 -0.58 5.20 -4.41
N PHE A 46 0.73 5.46 -4.34
CA PHE A 46 1.36 6.18 -3.25
C PHE A 46 2.16 7.37 -3.75
N ILE A 47 2.25 8.41 -2.92
CA ILE A 47 3.08 9.59 -3.15
C ILE A 47 4.04 9.71 -1.97
N LEU A 48 5.33 9.91 -2.28
CA LEU A 48 6.34 10.22 -1.28
C LEU A 48 6.45 11.74 -1.13
N THR A 49 6.20 12.24 0.06
CA THR A 49 6.28 13.68 0.35
C THR A 49 7.71 14.12 0.61
N LYS A 50 7.93 15.44 0.62
CA LYS A 50 9.23 16.03 0.99
C LYS A 50 9.59 15.75 2.45
N ASP A 51 8.57 15.53 3.30
CA ASP A 51 8.74 15.24 4.73
C ASP A 51 8.98 13.75 5.00
N ASN A 52 9.27 12.94 3.98
CA ASN A 52 9.49 11.51 4.07
C ASN A 52 8.26 10.75 4.56
N LYS A 53 7.07 11.19 4.18
CA LYS A 53 5.82 10.52 4.45
C LYS A 53 5.27 9.87 3.19
N ILE A 54 4.62 8.73 3.35
CA ILE A 54 3.95 8.03 2.27
C ILE A 54 2.46 8.28 2.39
N ASN A 55 1.87 8.93 1.37
CA ASN A 55 0.44 9.17 1.30
C ASN A 55 -0.19 8.31 0.20
N THR A 56 -1.41 7.88 0.42
CA THR A 56 -2.22 7.21 -0.60
C THR A 56 -3.01 8.23 -1.40
N TYR A 57 -3.40 7.88 -2.63
CA TYR A 57 -4.25 8.75 -3.43
C TYR A 57 -5.22 7.96 -4.28
N GLY A 58 -6.44 8.51 -4.42
CA GLY A 58 -7.48 7.99 -5.29
C GLY A 58 -8.08 6.66 -4.89
N PHE A 59 -9.17 6.29 -5.55
CA PHE A 59 -9.84 4.99 -5.45
C PHE A 59 -10.53 4.70 -6.78
N SER A 60 -9.80 4.76 -7.87
CA SER A 60 -10.39 4.59 -9.21
C SER A 60 -10.14 3.23 -9.84
N VAL A 61 -9.32 2.40 -9.22
CA VAL A 61 -9.04 1.04 -9.72
C VAL A 61 -10.07 0.10 -9.12
N GLN A 62 -10.97 -0.39 -9.96
CA GLN A 62 -12.07 -1.25 -9.53
C GLN A 62 -12.03 -2.59 -10.25
N PHE A 63 -12.31 -3.67 -9.50
CA PHE A 63 -12.41 -5.02 -10.01
C PHE A 63 -13.69 -5.68 -9.53
N LYS A 64 -14.17 -6.64 -10.30
CA LYS A 64 -15.20 -7.57 -9.82
C LYS A 64 -14.56 -8.47 -8.74
N SER A 65 -15.33 -8.81 -7.73
CA SER A 65 -14.84 -9.64 -6.60
C SER A 65 -14.36 -11.04 -7.00
N THR A 66 -14.64 -11.47 -8.23
CA THR A 66 -14.22 -12.76 -8.79
C THR A 66 -12.98 -12.67 -9.69
N GLU A 67 -12.46 -11.47 -9.94
CA GLU A 67 -11.27 -11.26 -10.77
C GLU A 67 -9.97 -11.48 -9.98
N TYR A 68 -9.81 -12.68 -9.42
CA TYR A 68 -8.75 -13.00 -8.46
C TYR A 68 -7.34 -12.75 -8.96
N LYS A 69 -7.05 -13.07 -10.21
CA LYS A 69 -5.71 -12.87 -10.78
C LYS A 69 -5.35 -11.39 -10.86
N PHE A 70 -6.28 -10.56 -11.28
CA PHE A 70 -6.07 -9.12 -11.38
C PHE A 70 -5.95 -8.48 -10.00
N ILE A 71 -6.78 -8.93 -9.05
CA ILE A 71 -6.75 -8.46 -7.67
C ILE A 71 -5.42 -8.81 -7.03
N ASP A 72 -4.97 -10.05 -7.13
CA ASP A 72 -3.69 -10.50 -6.57
C ASP A 72 -2.51 -9.71 -7.16
N ARG A 73 -2.52 -9.52 -8.48
CA ARG A 73 -1.49 -8.71 -9.16
C ARG A 73 -1.46 -7.28 -8.63
N ARG A 74 -2.63 -6.66 -8.48
CA ARG A 74 -2.73 -5.28 -8.01
C ARG A 74 -2.25 -5.13 -6.57
N VAL A 75 -2.62 -6.06 -5.70
CA VAL A 75 -2.13 -6.07 -4.31
C VAL A 75 -0.61 -6.17 -4.27
N LYS A 76 -0.02 -7.06 -5.05
CA LYS A 76 1.43 -7.22 -5.12
C LYS A 76 2.15 -6.00 -5.67
N GLU A 77 1.56 -5.33 -6.66
CA GLU A 77 2.09 -4.08 -7.20
C GLU A 77 2.12 -2.97 -6.15
N LEU A 78 1.03 -2.84 -5.39
CA LEU A 78 0.94 -1.84 -4.31
C LEU A 78 1.95 -2.13 -3.19
N ILE A 79 2.10 -3.39 -2.80
CA ILE A 79 3.08 -3.80 -1.78
C ILE A 79 4.50 -3.48 -2.26
N LYS A 80 4.82 -3.81 -3.52
CA LYS A 80 6.13 -3.52 -4.10
C LYS A 80 6.40 -2.02 -4.11
N GLN A 81 5.41 -1.22 -4.48
CA GLN A 81 5.53 0.24 -4.54
C GLN A 81 5.80 0.83 -3.15
N VAL A 82 5.01 0.45 -2.14
CA VAL A 82 5.19 0.99 -0.79
C VAL A 82 6.52 0.53 -0.17
N ASN A 83 6.95 -0.69 -0.46
CA ASN A 83 8.26 -1.17 0.00
C ASN A 83 9.41 -0.39 -0.63
N GLN A 84 9.29 -0.04 -1.90
CA GLN A 84 10.28 0.78 -2.60
C GLN A 84 10.36 2.19 -2.00
N LEU A 85 9.22 2.83 -1.74
CA LEU A 85 9.18 4.15 -1.12
C LEU A 85 9.74 4.13 0.30
N THR A 86 9.50 3.07 1.05
CA THR A 86 10.08 2.90 2.39
C THR A 86 11.60 2.83 2.33
N ARG A 87 12.17 2.15 1.33
CA ARG A 87 13.62 2.12 1.11
C ARG A 87 14.17 3.49 0.75
N GLU A 88 13.47 4.24 -0.10
CA GLU A 88 13.87 5.60 -0.45
C GLU A 88 13.93 6.52 0.77
N ILE A 89 12.97 6.39 1.69
CA ILE A 89 12.98 7.16 2.94
C ILE A 89 14.22 6.82 3.77
N LYS A 90 14.56 5.53 3.90
CA LYS A 90 15.76 5.11 4.63
C LYS A 90 17.03 5.66 3.99
N GLU A 91 17.13 5.62 2.68
CA GLU A 91 18.28 6.16 1.94
C GLU A 91 18.42 7.66 2.13
N ARG A 92 17.32 8.41 2.08
CA ARG A 92 17.31 9.85 2.35
C ARG A 92 17.79 10.17 3.76
N LYS A 93 17.37 9.41 4.77
CA LYS A 93 17.78 9.60 6.16
C LYS A 93 19.26 9.31 6.36
N VAL A 94 19.79 8.28 5.71
CA VAL A 94 21.23 7.99 5.72
C VAL A 94 22.01 9.12 5.08
N GLN A 95 21.57 9.62 3.94
CA GLN A 95 22.22 10.72 3.23
C GLN A 95 22.23 12.02 4.07
N GLU A 96 21.13 12.32 4.74
CA GLU A 96 21.05 13.48 5.65
C GLU A 96 22.08 13.38 6.78
N LYS A 97 22.23 12.18 7.38
CA LYS A 97 23.24 11.95 8.43
C LYS A 97 24.65 12.14 7.92
N LEU A 98 24.96 11.64 6.72
CA LEU A 98 26.28 11.81 6.10
C LEU A 98 26.57 13.27 5.81
N ASP A 99 25.60 14.02 5.30
CA ASP A 99 25.76 15.44 5.03
C ASP A 99 25.99 16.24 6.30
N ASN A 100 25.31 15.91 7.40
CA ASN A 100 25.51 16.54 8.69
C ASN A 100 26.92 16.24 9.25
N ILE A 101 27.41 15.04 9.11
CA ILE A 101 28.77 14.66 9.53
C ILE A 101 29.80 15.46 8.74
N LYS A 102 29.63 15.59 7.43
CA LYS A 102 30.55 16.36 6.56
C LYS A 102 30.67 17.83 6.95
N LYS A 103 29.64 18.41 7.54
CA LYS A 103 29.67 19.82 8.01
C LYS A 103 30.64 20.03 9.16
N TYR A 104 31.02 19.01 9.90
CA TYR A 104 31.90 19.09 11.06
C TYR A 104 33.33 18.67 10.73
N PHE A 105 33.56 18.26 9.53
CA PHE A 105 34.88 17.89 9.02
C PHE A 105 35.25 18.75 7.82
#